data_0a47ae5ad2c77635080fbc411d298acd
#
_entry.id   0a47ae5ad2c77635080fbc411d298acd
#
_cell.length_a   1.000
_cell.length_b   1.000
_cell.length_c   1.000
_cell.angle_alpha   90.00
_cell.angle_beta   90.00
_cell.angle_gamma   90.00
#
_symmetry.space_group_name_H-M   'P 1'
#
loop_
_entity.id
_entity.type
_entity.pdbx_description
1 polymer ?
#
loop_
_entity_poly.entity_id
_entity_poly.type
_entity_poly.pdbx_seq_one_letter_code
_entity_poly.pdbx_strand_id
1 'polypeptide(L)'
;MDNTTSLAVLSKLGIEQWNEMQLAAHKSIAEDKNVLLLSPTGSGKTLAFLVPIVEMLQPEKTTVQCLILTPSRELALQIEQVWKKMQTGYKVNVCYGGHSKQIEIQNLSTPPALLIGTPGRIMDHIQRKSFDFNDVEFLILDEFDKSLDLGFQEQMSFIIRCLGKLKKRVLVSATSSIEIPKFAGANHPTVLNFLPEDEVKEGLSLKLIISEDKDKIDTLFNLLCSLNSEAALIFCNHREAVERTCELLKERCVTATFYHGGMDQDDRERSLIQFRNGSINYLITTDLAARGLDIPEMKHVIHYHPSATEDEFIHRNGRTARMHASGTAYLILHKDEKRPAYVEETIEVMEVTANHPLPTPPVYATLYINGGKKNKLNKVDIVGFLAQKGKLEKEDIGLIEVKDFSSFVAVRASKLNSILTNIKDEKMKGKKYKIEEASTRIVVKEKQERRKTR
;
A
#
# COMPACT_ATOMS: atom_id res chain seq x y z
N MET A 1 34.79 7.33 0.28
CA MET A 1 33.35 7.06 0.05
C MET A 1 32.97 7.83 -1.21
N ASP A 2 32.61 7.10 -2.27
CA ASP A 2 32.20 7.78 -3.50
C ASP A 2 30.81 8.38 -3.32
N ASN A 3 30.79 9.65 -2.95
CA ASN A 3 29.59 10.48 -2.82
C ASN A 3 28.79 10.60 -4.14
N THR A 4 29.35 10.08 -5.22
CA THR A 4 28.86 10.25 -6.59
C THR A 4 27.57 9.44 -6.83
N THR A 5 27.50 8.22 -6.34
CA THR A 5 26.31 7.34 -6.54
C THR A 5 25.11 7.84 -5.73
N SER A 6 25.32 8.19 -4.47
CA SER A 6 24.29 8.76 -3.59
C SER A 6 23.71 10.06 -4.14
N LEU A 7 24.54 10.99 -4.58
CA LEU A 7 24.10 12.27 -5.14
C LEU A 7 23.36 12.08 -6.49
N ALA A 8 23.82 11.16 -7.33
CA ALA A 8 23.15 10.85 -8.58
C ALA A 8 21.77 10.26 -8.37
N VAL A 9 21.58 9.42 -7.33
CA VAL A 9 20.27 8.85 -6.97
C VAL A 9 19.32 9.93 -6.46
N LEU A 10 19.77 10.83 -5.59
CA LEU A 10 18.96 11.97 -5.10
C LEU A 10 18.43 12.81 -6.24
N SER A 11 19.32 13.23 -7.16
CA SER A 11 18.94 14.04 -8.33
C SER A 11 17.86 13.36 -9.19
N LYS A 12 17.97 12.04 -9.43
CA LYS A 12 16.98 11.28 -10.21
C LYS A 12 15.62 11.17 -9.52
N LEU A 13 15.60 11.23 -8.20
CA LEU A 13 14.39 11.18 -7.39
C LEU A 13 13.80 12.56 -7.10
N GLY A 14 14.48 13.64 -7.48
CA GLY A 14 14.07 15.01 -7.17
C GLY A 14 14.17 15.36 -5.68
N ILE A 15 15.10 14.72 -4.97
CA ILE A 15 15.36 14.94 -3.55
C ILE A 15 16.60 15.83 -3.43
N GLU A 16 16.48 16.93 -2.68
CA GLU A 16 17.56 17.90 -2.54
C GLU A 16 18.64 17.46 -1.55
N GLN A 17 18.23 16.82 -0.44
CA GLN A 17 19.12 16.38 0.61
C GLN A 17 18.61 15.17 1.39
N TRP A 18 19.51 14.42 1.98
CA TRP A 18 19.19 13.35 2.93
C TRP A 18 18.68 13.94 4.25
N ASN A 19 17.72 13.26 4.88
CA ASN A 19 17.36 13.53 6.26
C ASN A 19 18.33 12.80 7.23
N GLU A 20 18.28 13.16 8.51
CA GLU A 20 19.16 12.60 9.54
C GLU A 20 19.08 11.09 9.64
N MET A 21 17.87 10.51 9.60
CA MET A 21 17.64 9.07 9.64
C MET A 21 18.29 8.37 8.46
N GLN A 22 18.17 8.93 7.26
CA GLN A 22 18.77 8.37 6.05
C GLN A 22 20.30 8.42 6.10
N LEU A 23 20.87 9.51 6.60
CA LEU A 23 22.33 9.64 6.79
C LEU A 23 22.86 8.63 7.82
N ALA A 24 22.20 8.51 8.98
CA ALA A 24 22.58 7.56 10.01
C ALA A 24 22.46 6.12 9.51
N ALA A 25 21.35 5.78 8.83
CA ALA A 25 21.13 4.46 8.26
C ALA A 25 22.18 4.13 7.20
N HIS A 26 22.49 5.05 6.31
CA HIS A 26 23.52 4.87 5.27
C HIS A 26 24.88 4.50 5.90
N LYS A 27 25.30 5.25 6.93
CA LYS A 27 26.55 4.98 7.63
C LYS A 27 26.53 3.61 8.31
N SER A 28 25.53 3.33 9.13
CA SER A 28 25.46 2.09 9.89
C SER A 28 25.30 0.85 9.00
N ILE A 29 24.51 0.94 7.92
CA ILE A 29 24.38 -0.18 6.98
C ILE A 29 25.70 -0.43 6.23
N ALA A 30 26.49 0.59 5.95
CA ALA A 30 27.82 0.41 5.34
C ALA A 30 28.80 -0.27 6.31
N GLU A 31 28.84 0.14 7.58
CA GLU A 31 29.84 -0.26 8.56
C GLU A 31 29.44 -1.51 9.36
N ASP A 32 28.18 -1.60 9.80
CA ASP A 32 27.71 -2.62 10.74
C ASP A 32 27.18 -3.88 10.04
N LYS A 33 27.29 -5.02 10.74
CA LYS A 33 26.80 -6.32 10.26
C LYS A 33 25.29 -6.45 10.36
N ASN A 34 24.71 -5.99 11.46
CA ASN A 34 23.28 -6.06 11.74
C ASN A 34 22.81 -4.66 12.17
N VAL A 35 21.74 -4.17 11.56
CA VAL A 35 21.13 -2.87 11.84
C VAL A 35 19.65 -3.06 12.12
N LEU A 36 19.14 -2.44 13.17
CA LEU A 36 17.72 -2.26 13.43
C LEU A 36 17.37 -0.80 13.25
N LEU A 37 16.58 -0.49 12.23
CA LEU A 37 16.09 0.85 11.94
C LEU A 37 14.65 0.98 12.42
N LEU A 38 14.45 1.79 13.43
CA LEU A 38 13.15 2.16 14.00
C LEU A 38 12.81 3.57 13.50
N SER A 39 11.73 3.70 12.74
CA SER A 39 11.32 5.00 12.20
C SER A 39 9.86 4.97 11.74
N PRO A 40 9.11 6.06 11.87
CA PRO A 40 7.69 6.10 11.53
C PRO A 40 7.44 5.84 10.03
N THR A 41 6.20 5.48 9.70
CA THR A 41 5.79 5.32 8.29
C THR A 41 5.88 6.66 7.55
N GLY A 42 6.42 6.66 6.32
CA GLY A 42 6.55 7.88 5.51
C GLY A 42 7.85 8.65 5.70
N SER A 43 8.74 8.26 6.62
CA SER A 43 10.02 8.93 6.90
C SER A 43 11.10 8.76 5.82
N GLY A 44 10.86 7.94 4.79
CA GLY A 44 11.84 7.65 3.74
C GLY A 44 12.74 6.45 4.01
N LYS A 45 12.34 5.51 4.90
CA LYS A 45 13.07 4.26 5.22
C LYS A 45 13.54 3.47 4.00
N THR A 46 12.70 3.41 2.97
CA THR A 46 13.01 2.66 1.75
C THR A 46 14.30 3.13 1.10
N LEU A 47 14.52 4.44 1.00
CA LEU A 47 15.77 4.98 0.48
C LEU A 47 16.93 4.78 1.44
N ALA A 48 16.67 4.86 2.74
CA ALA A 48 17.68 4.69 3.79
C ALA A 48 18.40 3.34 3.70
N PHE A 49 17.71 2.26 3.27
CA PHE A 49 18.35 0.97 3.08
C PHE A 49 18.70 0.66 1.62
N LEU A 50 17.97 1.17 0.63
CA LEU A 50 18.26 0.85 -0.78
C LEU A 50 19.57 1.47 -1.26
N VAL A 51 19.86 2.70 -0.87
CA VAL A 51 21.05 3.41 -1.38
C VAL A 51 22.36 2.75 -0.93
N PRO A 52 22.59 2.47 0.36
CA PRO A 52 23.81 1.76 0.77
C PRO A 52 23.90 0.35 0.16
N ILE A 53 22.77 -0.33 -0.08
CA ILE A 53 22.78 -1.63 -0.77
C ILE A 53 23.28 -1.47 -2.22
N VAL A 54 22.81 -0.48 -2.98
CA VAL A 54 23.28 -0.26 -4.35
C VAL A 54 24.81 -0.10 -4.41
N GLU A 55 25.38 0.61 -3.46
CA GLU A 55 26.84 0.85 -3.38
C GLU A 55 27.64 -0.41 -3.06
N MET A 56 27.00 -1.40 -2.40
CA MET A 56 27.65 -2.67 -2.05
C MET A 56 27.45 -3.77 -3.09
N LEU A 57 26.54 -3.60 -4.06
CA LEU A 57 26.34 -4.57 -5.14
C LEU A 57 27.53 -4.61 -6.10
N GLN A 58 27.85 -5.81 -6.56
CA GLN A 58 28.96 -6.08 -7.46
C GLN A 58 28.43 -6.28 -8.87
N PRO A 59 28.79 -5.40 -9.84
CA PRO A 59 28.25 -5.46 -11.21
C PRO A 59 28.61 -6.75 -11.95
N GLU A 60 29.75 -7.34 -11.63
CA GLU A 60 30.25 -8.59 -12.23
C GLU A 60 29.50 -9.84 -11.78
N LYS A 61 28.79 -9.77 -10.66
CA LYS A 61 27.98 -10.91 -10.19
C LYS A 61 26.64 -10.97 -10.90
N THR A 62 26.37 -12.10 -11.54
CA THR A 62 25.12 -12.40 -12.26
C THR A 62 24.15 -13.23 -11.43
N THR A 63 24.21 -13.13 -10.10
CA THR A 63 23.41 -13.88 -9.13
C THR A 63 22.60 -12.92 -8.25
N VAL A 64 21.65 -13.45 -7.46
CA VAL A 64 20.93 -12.67 -6.47
C VAL A 64 21.87 -12.33 -5.32
N GLN A 65 22.16 -11.04 -5.11
CA GLN A 65 23.07 -10.55 -4.08
C GLN A 65 22.33 -10.00 -2.86
N CYS A 66 21.15 -9.42 -3.07
CA CYS A 66 20.31 -8.86 -2.01
C CYS A 66 18.89 -9.42 -2.08
N LEU A 67 18.37 -9.82 -0.92
CA LEU A 67 16.98 -10.24 -0.72
C LEU A 67 16.28 -9.29 0.23
N ILE A 68 15.12 -8.77 -0.20
CA ILE A 68 14.23 -7.98 0.65
C ILE A 68 12.95 -8.78 0.89
N LEU A 69 12.61 -9.03 2.15
CA LEU A 69 11.34 -9.62 2.55
C LEU A 69 10.39 -8.54 3.06
N THR A 70 9.15 -8.59 2.58
CA THR A 70 8.09 -7.65 2.94
C THR A 70 6.81 -8.41 3.30
N PRO A 71 5.99 -7.92 4.25
CA PRO A 71 4.76 -8.59 4.66
C PRO A 71 3.68 -8.62 3.58
N SER A 72 3.74 -7.69 2.62
CA SER A 72 2.70 -7.55 1.61
C SER A 72 3.28 -7.39 0.21
N ARG A 73 2.49 -7.78 -0.80
CA ARG A 73 2.84 -7.61 -2.21
C ARG A 73 2.86 -6.13 -2.61
N GLU A 74 1.99 -5.35 -2.00
CA GLU A 74 1.88 -3.92 -2.27
C GLU A 74 3.17 -3.20 -1.88
N LEU A 75 3.71 -3.51 -0.69
CA LEU A 75 4.99 -2.96 -0.25
C LEU A 75 6.15 -3.44 -1.14
N ALA A 76 6.14 -4.73 -1.54
CA ALA A 76 7.15 -5.25 -2.48
C ALA A 76 7.16 -4.48 -3.80
N LEU A 77 5.98 -4.19 -4.35
CA LEU A 77 5.84 -3.40 -5.58
C LEU A 77 6.25 -1.93 -5.39
N GLN A 78 6.00 -1.33 -4.22
CA GLN A 78 6.46 0.02 -3.91
C GLN A 78 7.98 0.12 -3.90
N ILE A 79 8.65 -0.82 -3.22
CA ILE A 79 10.11 -0.87 -3.18
C ILE A 79 10.68 -1.05 -4.59
N GLU A 80 10.08 -1.93 -5.40
CA GLU A 80 10.46 -2.09 -6.82
C GLU A 80 10.34 -0.78 -7.59
N GLN A 81 9.26 -0.02 -7.40
CA GLN A 81 9.06 1.26 -8.07
C GLN A 81 10.12 2.29 -7.66
N VAL A 82 10.48 2.35 -6.38
CA VAL A 82 11.56 3.22 -5.89
C VAL A 82 12.88 2.81 -6.55
N TRP A 83 13.22 1.51 -6.54
CA TRP A 83 14.43 1.00 -7.18
C TRP A 83 14.51 1.36 -8.67
N LYS A 84 13.43 1.18 -9.41
CA LYS A 84 13.36 1.54 -10.83
C LYS A 84 13.55 3.05 -11.07
N LYS A 85 13.00 3.90 -10.19
CA LYS A 85 13.21 5.35 -10.26
C LYS A 85 14.66 5.76 -9.98
N MET A 86 15.37 5.01 -9.13
CA MET A 86 16.80 5.25 -8.86
C MET A 86 17.67 5.00 -10.08
N GLN A 87 17.21 4.27 -11.09
CA GLN A 87 17.95 3.96 -12.33
C GLN A 87 19.36 3.44 -12.06
N THR A 88 19.46 2.47 -11.18
CA THR A 88 20.75 1.92 -10.69
C THR A 88 21.53 1.12 -11.74
N GLY A 89 20.87 0.69 -12.83
CA GLY A 89 21.42 -0.24 -13.81
C GLY A 89 21.28 -1.72 -13.41
N TYR A 90 21.06 -2.03 -12.14
CA TYR A 90 20.88 -3.40 -11.68
C TYR A 90 19.46 -3.90 -11.89
N LYS A 91 19.34 -5.15 -12.33
CA LYS A 91 18.05 -5.82 -12.48
C LYS A 91 17.41 -6.07 -11.13
N VAL A 92 16.09 -5.84 -11.03
CA VAL A 92 15.25 -6.17 -9.89
C VAL A 92 14.10 -7.07 -10.33
N ASN A 93 13.74 -8.04 -9.50
CA ASN A 93 12.53 -8.85 -9.68
C ASN A 93 11.71 -8.85 -8.38
N VAL A 94 10.40 -9.00 -8.53
CA VAL A 94 9.47 -9.11 -7.40
C VAL A 94 8.73 -10.44 -7.47
N CYS A 95 8.63 -11.15 -6.34
CA CYS A 95 7.95 -12.43 -6.20
C CYS A 95 6.93 -12.37 -5.06
N TYR A 96 5.63 -12.56 -5.37
CA TYR A 96 4.56 -12.46 -4.37
C TYR A 96 3.35 -13.37 -4.69
N GLY A 97 2.53 -13.64 -3.70
CA GLY A 97 1.32 -14.45 -3.85
C GLY A 97 0.29 -13.80 -4.78
N GLY A 98 -0.44 -14.62 -5.56
CA GLY A 98 -1.44 -14.13 -6.52
C GLY A 98 -0.90 -13.79 -7.91
N HIS A 99 0.41 -13.83 -8.12
CA HIS A 99 1.03 -13.70 -9.44
C HIS A 99 1.35 -15.08 -10.04
N SER A 100 1.45 -15.17 -11.38
CA SER A 100 1.79 -16.43 -12.07
C SER A 100 3.21 -16.88 -11.72
N LYS A 101 3.33 -18.06 -11.08
CA LYS A 101 4.62 -18.66 -10.75
C LYS A 101 5.49 -18.91 -11.98
N GLN A 102 4.88 -19.31 -13.10
CA GLN A 102 5.61 -19.59 -14.34
C GLN A 102 6.30 -18.33 -14.88
N ILE A 103 5.62 -17.18 -14.82
CA ILE A 103 6.19 -15.90 -15.22
C ILE A 103 7.35 -15.52 -14.28
N GLU A 104 7.20 -15.72 -12.97
CA GLU A 104 8.28 -15.44 -12.02
C GLU A 104 9.50 -16.33 -12.26
N ILE A 105 9.31 -17.65 -12.48
CA ILE A 105 10.40 -18.58 -12.81
C ILE A 105 11.10 -18.16 -14.10
N GLN A 106 10.34 -17.78 -15.14
CA GLN A 106 10.92 -17.28 -16.39
C GLN A 106 11.71 -15.98 -16.18
N ASN A 107 11.24 -15.07 -15.34
CA ASN A 107 11.96 -13.84 -15.01
C ASN A 107 13.23 -14.09 -14.20
N LEU A 108 13.24 -15.12 -13.36
CA LEU A 108 14.37 -15.54 -12.54
C LEU A 108 15.42 -16.35 -13.30
N SER A 109 15.11 -16.85 -14.53
CA SER A 109 16.09 -17.53 -15.38
C SER A 109 17.31 -16.65 -15.72
N THR A 110 17.11 -15.34 -15.72
CA THR A 110 18.20 -14.34 -15.67
C THR A 110 18.13 -13.70 -14.29
N PRO A 111 18.99 -14.08 -13.34
CA PRO A 111 18.87 -13.63 -11.96
C PRO A 111 18.96 -12.10 -11.84
N PRO A 112 18.16 -11.48 -10.95
CA PRO A 112 18.30 -10.08 -10.60
C PRO A 112 19.41 -9.92 -9.55
N ALA A 113 20.03 -8.75 -9.46
CA ALA A 113 20.91 -8.43 -8.34
C ALA A 113 20.12 -8.22 -7.04
N LEU A 114 18.90 -7.66 -7.16
CA LEU A 114 17.95 -7.46 -6.07
C LEU A 114 16.68 -8.28 -6.29
N LEU A 115 16.36 -9.15 -5.34
CA LEU A 115 15.11 -9.89 -5.29
C LEU A 115 14.26 -9.36 -4.12
N ILE A 116 13.01 -9.00 -4.40
CA ILE A 116 12.06 -8.51 -3.40
C ILE A 116 10.90 -9.50 -3.35
N GLY A 117 10.38 -9.82 -2.16
CA GLY A 117 9.21 -10.68 -2.14
C GLY A 117 8.56 -10.88 -0.78
N THR A 118 7.39 -11.53 -0.82
CA THR A 118 6.70 -11.96 0.39
C THR A 118 7.26 -13.30 0.88
N PRO A 119 7.36 -13.51 2.21
CA PRO A 119 8.03 -14.68 2.78
C PRO A 119 7.53 -16.01 2.21
N GLY A 120 6.21 -16.22 2.12
CA GLY A 120 5.65 -17.46 1.59
C GLY A 120 6.02 -17.74 0.14
N ARG A 121 6.10 -16.71 -0.73
CA ARG A 121 6.46 -16.89 -2.14
C ARG A 121 7.97 -17.10 -2.31
N ILE A 122 8.79 -16.43 -1.57
CA ILE A 122 10.26 -16.63 -1.60
C ILE A 122 10.60 -18.03 -1.09
N MET A 123 9.95 -18.50 -0.02
CA MET A 123 10.11 -19.88 0.47
C MET A 123 9.77 -20.91 -0.64
N ASP A 124 8.63 -20.74 -1.35
CA ASP A 124 8.23 -21.62 -2.46
C ASP A 124 9.29 -21.64 -3.60
N HIS A 125 9.87 -20.49 -3.95
CA HIS A 125 10.94 -20.41 -4.95
C HIS A 125 12.24 -21.07 -4.49
N ILE A 126 12.64 -20.92 -3.21
CA ILE A 126 13.82 -21.59 -2.64
C ILE A 126 13.63 -23.11 -2.64
N GLN A 127 12.45 -23.60 -2.18
CA GLN A 127 12.12 -25.03 -2.20
C GLN A 127 12.16 -25.64 -3.61
N ARG A 128 11.74 -24.88 -4.62
CA ARG A 128 11.76 -25.27 -6.04
C ARG A 128 13.10 -25.07 -6.70
N LYS A 129 14.08 -24.46 -6.04
CA LYS A 129 15.37 -24.07 -6.61
C LYS A 129 15.20 -23.22 -7.88
N SER A 130 14.23 -22.30 -7.89
CA SER A 130 13.92 -21.46 -9.07
C SER A 130 15.00 -20.42 -9.35
N PHE A 131 15.89 -20.15 -8.42
CA PHE A 131 17.07 -19.29 -8.55
C PHE A 131 18.17 -19.77 -7.60
N ASP A 132 19.41 -19.35 -7.84
CA ASP A 132 20.52 -19.60 -6.93
C ASP A 132 20.51 -18.55 -5.81
N PHE A 133 20.35 -18.99 -4.57
CA PHE A 133 20.34 -18.17 -3.36
C PHE A 133 21.65 -18.22 -2.57
N ASN A 134 22.64 -18.99 -3.06
CA ASN A 134 23.92 -19.19 -2.35
C ASN A 134 24.76 -17.91 -2.26
N ASP A 135 24.54 -16.95 -3.16
CA ASP A 135 25.30 -15.70 -3.22
C ASP A 135 24.55 -14.51 -2.61
N VAL A 136 23.45 -14.75 -1.93
CA VAL A 136 22.74 -13.70 -1.19
C VAL A 136 23.58 -13.28 0.03
N GLU A 137 24.12 -12.08 -0.03
CA GLU A 137 24.98 -11.49 0.99
C GLU A 137 24.24 -10.48 1.89
N PHE A 138 23.15 -9.89 1.37
CA PHE A 138 22.39 -8.83 2.04
C PHE A 138 20.94 -9.27 2.23
N LEU A 139 20.43 -9.17 3.45
CA LEU A 139 19.04 -9.45 3.80
C LEU A 139 18.42 -8.22 4.44
N ILE A 140 17.28 -7.79 3.92
CA ILE A 140 16.48 -6.72 4.50
C ILE A 140 15.12 -7.29 4.86
N LEU A 141 14.68 -7.06 6.08
CA LEU A 141 13.34 -7.41 6.59
C LEU A 141 12.58 -6.10 6.80
N ASP A 142 11.82 -5.68 5.79
CA ASP A 142 11.04 -4.44 5.87
C ASP A 142 9.66 -4.70 6.49
N GLU A 143 9.19 -3.77 7.33
CA GLU A 143 8.04 -3.95 8.20
C GLU A 143 8.11 -5.30 8.94
N PHE A 144 9.24 -5.52 9.61
CA PHE A 144 9.54 -6.80 10.27
C PHE A 144 8.55 -7.14 11.38
N ASP A 145 8.15 -6.16 12.19
CA ASP A 145 7.08 -6.22 13.19
C ASP A 145 5.81 -6.84 12.59
N LYS A 146 5.38 -6.31 11.47
CA LYS A 146 4.17 -6.77 10.77
C LYS A 146 4.31 -8.14 10.13
N SER A 147 5.52 -8.48 9.68
CA SER A 147 5.80 -9.84 9.18
C SER A 147 5.63 -10.88 10.29
N LEU A 148 5.97 -10.55 11.54
CA LEU A 148 5.74 -11.40 12.71
C LEU A 148 4.25 -11.49 13.04
N ASP A 149 3.54 -10.38 13.10
CA ASP A 149 2.09 -10.31 13.36
C ASP A 149 1.28 -11.14 12.36
N LEU A 150 1.72 -11.18 11.12
CA LEU A 150 1.10 -11.97 10.05
C LEU A 150 1.42 -13.47 10.10
N GLY A 151 2.22 -13.90 11.06
CA GLY A 151 2.59 -15.30 11.24
C GLY A 151 3.63 -15.81 10.23
N PHE A 152 4.40 -14.92 9.59
CA PHE A 152 5.45 -15.34 8.64
C PHE A 152 6.74 -15.83 9.32
N GLN A 153 6.72 -16.05 10.61
CA GLN A 153 7.89 -16.47 11.39
C GLN A 153 8.54 -17.75 10.85
N GLU A 154 7.74 -18.77 10.53
CA GLU A 154 8.25 -20.04 9.99
C GLU A 154 8.91 -19.87 8.63
N GLN A 155 8.26 -19.12 7.74
CA GLN A 155 8.75 -18.86 6.38
C GLN A 155 10.05 -18.06 6.41
N MET A 156 10.11 -16.99 7.20
CA MET A 156 11.33 -16.18 7.38
C MET A 156 12.46 -17.02 7.98
N SER A 157 12.17 -17.82 9.02
CA SER A 157 13.14 -18.72 9.65
C SER A 157 13.71 -19.72 8.62
N PHE A 158 12.87 -20.32 7.80
CA PHE A 158 13.30 -21.23 6.74
C PHE A 158 14.21 -20.52 5.74
N ILE A 159 13.80 -19.36 5.23
CA ILE A 159 14.57 -18.58 4.26
C ILE A 159 15.96 -18.25 4.81
N ILE A 160 16.02 -17.68 6.01
CA ILE A 160 17.28 -17.24 6.63
C ILE A 160 18.24 -18.41 6.83
N ARG A 161 17.74 -19.58 7.21
CA ARG A 161 18.57 -20.80 7.33
C ARG A 161 19.18 -21.25 6.00
N CYS A 162 18.50 -20.99 4.89
CA CYS A 162 19.01 -21.31 3.56
C CYS A 162 20.09 -20.34 3.06
N LEU A 163 20.21 -19.14 3.63
CA LEU A 163 21.12 -18.08 3.20
C LEU A 163 22.47 -18.20 3.94
N GLY A 164 23.36 -19.08 3.47
CA GLY A 164 24.62 -19.38 4.14
C GLY A 164 25.70 -18.29 4.08
N LYS A 165 25.61 -17.34 3.15
CA LYS A 165 26.64 -16.30 2.93
C LYS A 165 26.23 -14.89 3.39
N LEU A 166 25.20 -14.78 4.26
CA LEU A 166 24.73 -13.48 4.73
C LEU A 166 25.83 -12.72 5.48
N LYS A 167 26.17 -11.55 4.96
CA LYS A 167 27.12 -10.59 5.55
C LYS A 167 26.42 -9.53 6.37
N LYS A 168 25.25 -9.04 5.90
CA LYS A 168 24.49 -7.96 6.53
C LYS A 168 23.01 -8.28 6.66
N ARG A 169 22.42 -7.84 7.76
CA ARG A 169 20.98 -7.89 8.03
C ARG A 169 20.49 -6.52 8.44
N VAL A 170 19.46 -6.03 7.77
CA VAL A 170 18.79 -4.79 8.10
C VAL A 170 17.34 -5.09 8.43
N LEU A 171 16.96 -4.86 9.67
CA LEU A 171 15.60 -4.99 10.15
C LEU A 171 15.00 -3.58 10.22
N VAL A 172 13.81 -3.42 9.66
CA VAL A 172 13.13 -2.13 9.61
C VAL A 172 11.75 -2.28 10.25
N SER A 173 11.45 -1.44 11.23
CA SER A 173 10.17 -1.44 11.95
C SER A 173 9.67 -0.02 12.17
N ALA A 174 8.36 0.10 12.35
CA ALA A 174 7.70 1.33 12.74
C ALA A 174 7.33 1.35 14.22
N THR A 175 7.64 0.30 14.98
CA THR A 175 7.35 0.17 16.42
C THR A 175 8.61 -0.14 17.20
N SER A 176 8.69 0.36 18.45
CA SER A 176 9.81 0.14 19.35
C SER A 176 9.72 -1.17 20.13
N SER A 177 8.53 -1.74 20.28
CA SER A 177 8.25 -2.91 21.11
C SER A 177 8.60 -4.25 20.46
N ILE A 178 9.50 -4.25 19.46
CA ILE A 178 9.82 -5.45 18.71
C ILE A 178 10.88 -6.30 19.43
N GLU A 179 10.51 -7.51 19.84
CA GLU A 179 11.46 -8.54 20.21
C GLU A 179 12.03 -9.19 18.93
N ILE A 180 13.35 -9.11 18.74
CA ILE A 180 13.99 -9.76 17.59
C ILE A 180 14.14 -11.26 17.88
N PRO A 181 13.39 -12.14 17.22
CA PRO A 181 13.48 -13.57 17.44
C PRO A 181 14.87 -14.10 17.04
N LYS A 182 15.35 -15.13 17.75
CA LYS A 182 16.67 -15.74 17.50
C LYS A 182 16.88 -16.20 16.05
N PHE A 183 15.82 -16.60 15.35
CA PHE A 183 15.92 -17.05 13.96
C PHE A 183 16.36 -15.93 13.00
N ALA A 184 16.12 -14.67 13.32
CA ALA A 184 16.54 -13.54 12.48
C ALA A 184 18.08 -13.45 12.38
N GLY A 185 18.79 -14.03 13.35
CA GLY A 185 20.25 -14.06 13.36
C GLY A 185 20.91 -12.67 13.48
N ALA A 186 20.13 -11.67 13.84
CA ALA A 186 20.59 -10.28 14.05
C ALA A 186 20.95 -10.08 15.55
N ASN A 187 21.98 -10.79 16.00
CA ASN A 187 22.45 -10.65 17.38
C ASN A 187 23.09 -9.28 17.58
N HIS A 188 22.70 -8.58 18.65
CA HIS A 188 23.22 -7.24 19.00
C HIS A 188 23.28 -6.28 17.80
N PRO A 189 22.14 -5.95 17.18
CA PRO A 189 22.13 -5.02 16.07
C PRO A 189 22.46 -3.60 16.54
N THR A 190 23.08 -2.81 15.68
CA THR A 190 23.13 -1.36 15.89
C THR A 190 21.72 -0.80 15.75
N VAL A 191 21.19 -0.24 16.83
CA VAL A 191 19.83 0.29 16.89
C VAL A 191 19.84 1.77 16.52
N LEU A 192 19.17 2.10 15.45
CA LEU A 192 18.89 3.47 15.01
C LEU A 192 17.44 3.79 15.32
N ASN A 193 17.20 4.53 16.40
CA ASN A 193 15.87 4.88 16.83
C ASN A 193 15.53 6.32 16.45
N PHE A 194 14.63 6.46 15.48
CA PHE A 194 14.07 7.73 15.01
C PHE A 194 12.55 7.78 15.20
N LEU A 195 12.03 6.95 16.12
CA LEU A 195 10.66 7.08 16.56
C LEU A 195 10.53 8.34 17.44
N PRO A 196 9.44 9.08 17.35
CA PRO A 196 9.21 10.22 18.24
C PRO A 196 9.17 9.75 19.70
N GLU A 197 9.81 10.48 20.59
CA GLU A 197 9.82 10.18 22.03
C GLU A 197 8.46 10.43 22.69
N ASP A 198 7.68 11.38 22.15
CA ASP A 198 6.30 11.67 22.55
C ASP A 198 5.36 11.37 21.40
N GLU A 199 4.36 10.52 21.65
CA GLU A 199 3.41 10.03 20.64
C GLU A 199 2.40 11.05 20.12
N VAL A 200 2.42 12.29 20.61
CA VAL A 200 1.55 13.36 20.10
C VAL A 200 2.12 13.88 18.79
N LYS A 201 1.65 13.34 17.68
CA LYS A 201 1.98 13.89 16.36
C LYS A 201 1.45 15.31 16.28
N GLU A 202 2.36 16.30 16.22
CA GLU A 202 1.98 17.66 15.88
C GLU A 202 1.10 17.62 14.61
N GLY A 203 -0.10 18.21 14.70
CA GLY A 203 -1.06 18.26 13.58
C GLY A 203 -2.10 17.13 13.54
N LEU A 204 -2.06 16.12 14.42
CA LEU A 204 -3.14 15.13 14.53
C LEU A 204 -4.18 15.60 15.55
N SER A 205 -5.41 15.83 15.10
CA SER A 205 -6.57 16.03 15.96
C SER A 205 -7.31 14.70 16.13
N LEU A 206 -7.53 14.26 17.37
CA LEU A 206 -8.30 13.06 17.67
C LEU A 206 -9.65 13.45 18.26
N LYS A 207 -10.75 12.90 17.70
CA LYS A 207 -12.12 13.20 18.12
C LYS A 207 -12.88 11.92 18.44
N LEU A 208 -13.60 11.92 19.55
CA LEU A 208 -14.49 10.84 19.94
C LEU A 208 -15.93 11.18 19.51
N ILE A 209 -16.61 10.22 18.90
CA ILE A 209 -18.02 10.34 18.52
C ILE A 209 -18.78 9.21 19.19
N ILE A 210 -19.82 9.55 19.92
CA ILE A 210 -20.68 8.58 20.59
C ILE A 210 -21.89 8.28 19.72
N SER A 211 -22.10 7.00 19.43
CA SER A 211 -23.30 6.50 18.73
C SER A 211 -24.32 5.99 19.74
N GLU A 212 -25.58 6.39 19.56
CA GLU A 212 -26.69 5.88 20.35
C GLU A 212 -27.04 4.44 19.96
N ASP A 213 -26.88 4.09 18.68
CA ASP A 213 -27.17 2.77 18.14
C ASP A 213 -25.93 1.88 18.12
N LYS A 214 -26.13 0.59 18.45
CA LYS A 214 -25.06 -0.43 18.37
C LYS A 214 -24.53 -0.60 16.93
N ASP A 215 -25.42 -0.48 15.94
CA ASP A 215 -25.02 -0.37 14.54
C ASP A 215 -24.69 1.09 14.24
N LYS A 216 -23.43 1.44 14.38
CA LYS A 216 -22.91 2.80 14.26
C LYS A 216 -23.01 3.39 12.85
N ILE A 217 -23.75 2.75 11.93
CA ILE A 217 -23.75 3.13 10.49
C ILE A 217 -24.38 4.51 10.26
N ASP A 218 -25.42 4.89 11.00
CA ASP A 218 -26.03 6.20 10.84
C ASP A 218 -25.12 7.32 11.38
N THR A 219 -24.38 7.05 12.46
CA THR A 219 -23.35 7.95 12.98
C THR A 219 -22.21 8.13 11.97
N LEU A 220 -21.74 7.02 11.36
CA LEU A 220 -20.73 7.08 10.30
C LEU A 220 -21.24 7.86 9.09
N PHE A 221 -22.45 7.58 8.62
CA PHE A 221 -23.07 8.28 7.50
C PHE A 221 -23.14 9.80 7.73
N ASN A 222 -23.65 10.21 8.89
CA ASN A 222 -23.75 11.62 9.25
C ASN A 222 -22.39 12.30 9.37
N LEU A 223 -21.39 11.60 9.91
CA LEU A 223 -20.00 12.08 9.91
C LEU A 223 -19.50 12.31 8.49
N LEU A 224 -19.67 11.34 7.57
CA LEU A 224 -19.23 11.50 6.18
C LEU A 224 -19.93 12.67 5.47
N CYS A 225 -21.21 12.90 5.76
CA CYS A 225 -21.94 14.07 5.26
C CYS A 225 -21.34 15.39 5.79
N SER A 226 -20.84 15.41 7.03
CA SER A 226 -20.23 16.62 7.63
C SER A 226 -18.83 16.94 7.10
N LEU A 227 -18.15 15.97 6.46
CA LEU A 227 -16.77 16.14 5.96
C LEU A 227 -16.67 16.84 4.60
N ASN A 228 -17.73 17.49 4.10
CA ASN A 228 -17.72 18.24 2.82
C ASN A 228 -17.15 17.45 1.64
N SER A 229 -17.43 16.16 1.58
CA SER A 229 -16.94 15.25 0.53
C SER A 229 -15.41 15.03 0.49
N GLU A 230 -14.69 15.44 1.51
CA GLU A 230 -13.26 15.16 1.63
C GLU A 230 -13.04 13.65 1.78
N ALA A 231 -11.93 13.16 1.21
CA ALA A 231 -11.61 11.74 1.24
C ALA A 231 -11.30 11.23 2.65
N ALA A 232 -11.81 10.04 2.98
CA ALA A 232 -11.58 9.41 4.27
C ALA A 232 -11.24 7.93 4.13
N LEU A 233 -10.38 7.46 5.05
CA LEU A 233 -10.05 6.06 5.24
C LEU A 233 -10.78 5.53 6.47
N ILE A 234 -11.60 4.47 6.30
CA ILE A 234 -12.48 3.93 7.33
C ILE A 234 -11.99 2.54 7.73
N PHE A 235 -11.73 2.34 9.02
CA PHE A 235 -11.22 1.08 9.54
C PHE A 235 -12.29 0.25 10.23
N CYS A 236 -12.41 -1.02 9.79
CA CYS A 236 -13.20 -2.06 10.43
C CYS A 236 -12.27 -3.23 10.83
N ASN A 237 -12.63 -3.96 11.89
CA ASN A 237 -11.81 -5.06 12.40
C ASN A 237 -11.92 -6.36 11.58
N HIS A 238 -13.04 -6.57 10.87
CA HIS A 238 -13.34 -7.80 10.14
C HIS A 238 -13.74 -7.53 8.69
N ARG A 239 -13.45 -8.50 7.80
CA ARG A 239 -13.73 -8.39 6.35
C ARG A 239 -15.23 -8.24 6.08
N GLU A 240 -16.05 -9.03 6.77
CA GLU A 240 -17.50 -8.99 6.65
C GLU A 240 -18.07 -7.63 7.05
N ALA A 241 -17.47 -7.00 8.08
CA ALA A 241 -17.86 -5.65 8.49
C ALA A 241 -17.46 -4.61 7.44
N VAL A 242 -16.29 -4.78 6.78
CA VAL A 242 -15.85 -3.90 5.70
C VAL A 242 -16.83 -3.95 4.52
N GLU A 243 -17.17 -5.15 4.05
CA GLU A 243 -18.12 -5.34 2.95
C GLU A 243 -19.50 -4.77 3.30
N ARG A 244 -20.06 -5.16 4.46
CA ARG A 244 -21.35 -4.68 4.95
C ARG A 244 -21.41 -3.16 5.09
N THR A 245 -20.41 -2.54 5.69
CA THR A 245 -20.36 -1.08 5.85
C THR A 245 -20.35 -0.39 4.49
N CYS A 246 -19.61 -0.94 3.51
CA CYS A 246 -19.59 -0.39 2.15
C CYS A 246 -20.96 -0.50 1.46
N GLU A 247 -21.66 -1.63 1.59
CA GLU A 247 -22.99 -1.85 1.03
C GLU A 247 -23.99 -0.85 1.63
N LEU A 248 -24.05 -0.75 2.95
CA LEU A 248 -24.95 0.17 3.65
C LEU A 248 -24.71 1.65 3.32
N LEU A 249 -23.46 2.06 3.08
CA LEU A 249 -23.14 3.41 2.63
C LEU A 249 -23.60 3.64 1.17
N LYS A 250 -23.43 2.65 0.29
CA LYS A 250 -23.90 2.71 -1.10
C LYS A 250 -25.43 2.80 -1.19
N GLU A 251 -26.16 2.06 -0.34
CA GLU A 251 -27.62 2.16 -0.23
C GLU A 251 -28.07 3.57 0.17
N ARG A 252 -27.22 4.32 0.90
CA ARG A 252 -27.42 5.72 1.27
C ARG A 252 -26.84 6.70 0.24
N CYS A 253 -26.57 6.25 -1.00
CA CYS A 253 -25.99 7.05 -2.08
C CYS A 253 -24.61 7.64 -1.81
N VAL A 254 -23.83 7.04 -0.90
CA VAL A 254 -22.43 7.44 -0.65
C VAL A 254 -21.50 6.64 -1.57
N THR A 255 -20.64 7.33 -2.33
CA THR A 255 -19.66 6.70 -3.22
C THR A 255 -18.48 6.16 -2.43
N ALA A 256 -18.50 4.86 -2.13
CA ALA A 256 -17.50 4.17 -1.33
C ALA A 256 -17.01 2.88 -2.03
N THR A 257 -15.80 2.46 -1.70
CA THR A 257 -15.27 1.15 -2.05
C THR A 257 -14.62 0.50 -0.83
N PHE A 258 -14.29 -0.78 -0.97
CA PHE A 258 -13.63 -1.50 0.11
C PHE A 258 -12.35 -2.19 -0.35
N TYR A 259 -11.51 -2.52 0.63
CA TYR A 259 -10.23 -3.19 0.42
C TYR A 259 -9.91 -4.11 1.58
N HIS A 260 -9.77 -5.40 1.33
CA HIS A 260 -9.35 -6.38 2.33
C HIS A 260 -8.66 -7.59 1.70
N GLY A 261 -7.97 -8.39 2.52
CA GLY A 261 -7.15 -9.51 2.06
C GLY A 261 -7.93 -10.69 1.44
N GLY A 262 -9.27 -10.73 1.56
CA GLY A 262 -10.12 -11.76 0.94
C GLY A 262 -10.53 -11.47 -0.50
N MET A 263 -10.26 -10.25 -1.02
CA MET A 263 -10.56 -9.88 -2.40
C MET A 263 -9.56 -10.49 -3.38
N ASP A 264 -10.01 -10.70 -4.62
CA ASP A 264 -9.12 -11.03 -5.73
C ASP A 264 -8.18 -9.87 -6.03
N GLN A 265 -7.00 -10.19 -6.58
CA GLN A 265 -5.95 -9.17 -6.79
C GLN A 265 -6.39 -8.05 -7.73
N ASP A 266 -7.12 -8.38 -8.78
CA ASP A 266 -7.61 -7.40 -9.75
C ASP A 266 -8.59 -6.41 -9.10
N ASP A 267 -9.48 -6.90 -8.22
CA ASP A 267 -10.44 -6.06 -7.49
C ASP A 267 -9.74 -5.20 -6.43
N ARG A 268 -8.70 -5.74 -5.77
CA ARG A 268 -7.86 -4.98 -4.84
C ARG A 268 -7.17 -3.82 -5.55
N GLU A 269 -6.55 -4.07 -6.71
CA GLU A 269 -5.91 -3.04 -7.51
C GLU A 269 -6.91 -1.98 -7.99
N ARG A 270 -8.09 -2.40 -8.45
CA ARG A 270 -9.15 -1.48 -8.88
C ARG A 270 -9.58 -0.54 -7.75
N SER A 271 -9.89 -1.08 -6.58
CA SER A 271 -10.29 -0.28 -5.41
C SER A 271 -9.26 0.78 -5.04
N LEU A 272 -7.98 0.39 -4.99
CA LEU A 272 -6.89 1.32 -4.67
C LEU A 272 -6.70 2.39 -5.74
N ILE A 273 -6.75 2.01 -7.02
CA ILE A 273 -6.59 2.97 -8.11
C ILE A 273 -7.74 3.97 -8.14
N GLN A 274 -8.98 3.51 -7.96
CA GLN A 274 -10.15 4.39 -7.88
C GLN A 274 -10.07 5.37 -6.71
N PHE A 275 -9.57 4.93 -5.57
CA PHE A 275 -9.37 5.79 -4.41
C PHE A 275 -8.24 6.81 -4.65
N ARG A 276 -7.07 6.36 -5.14
CA ARG A 276 -5.92 7.22 -5.42
C ARG A 276 -6.17 8.28 -6.48
N ASN A 277 -6.97 7.97 -7.49
CA ASN A 277 -7.26 8.89 -8.58
C ASN A 277 -8.48 9.78 -8.33
N GLY A 278 -9.07 9.72 -7.13
CA GLY A 278 -10.18 10.57 -6.73
C GLY A 278 -11.52 10.23 -7.40
N SER A 279 -11.67 8.98 -7.92
CA SER A 279 -12.96 8.49 -8.42
C SER A 279 -13.85 7.92 -7.31
N ILE A 280 -13.30 7.76 -6.12
CA ILE A 280 -13.99 7.33 -4.91
C ILE A 280 -13.39 8.09 -3.73
N ASN A 281 -14.26 8.64 -2.87
CA ASN A 281 -13.84 9.44 -1.72
C ASN A 281 -13.62 8.61 -0.44
N TYR A 282 -14.29 7.46 -0.32
CA TYR A 282 -14.29 6.69 0.92
C TYR A 282 -13.79 5.26 0.68
N LEU A 283 -12.69 4.90 1.36
CA LEU A 283 -12.13 3.55 1.32
C LEU A 283 -12.31 2.88 2.68
N ILE A 284 -13.05 1.76 2.71
CA ILE A 284 -13.27 0.97 3.91
C ILE A 284 -12.29 -0.21 3.90
N THR A 285 -11.57 -0.44 4.99
CA THR A 285 -10.50 -1.43 5.02
C THR A 285 -10.31 -2.08 6.40
N THR A 286 -9.52 -3.14 6.45
CA THR A 286 -9.00 -3.72 7.70
C THR A 286 -7.56 -3.30 7.92
N ASP A 287 -7.07 -3.35 9.16
CA ASP A 287 -5.68 -3.05 9.50
C ASP A 287 -4.69 -3.83 8.65
N LEU A 288 -4.89 -5.14 8.58
CA LEU A 288 -4.04 -6.04 7.83
C LEU A 288 -3.93 -5.67 6.35
N ALA A 289 -5.05 -5.25 5.76
CA ALA A 289 -5.09 -4.88 4.36
C ALA A 289 -4.52 -3.49 4.10
N ALA A 290 -4.70 -2.56 5.05
CA ALA A 290 -4.19 -1.19 4.94
C ALA A 290 -2.67 -1.08 5.15
N ARG A 291 -2.05 -2.08 5.75
CA ARG A 291 -0.59 -2.13 5.96
C ARG A 291 0.15 -2.21 4.63
N GLY A 292 1.19 -1.41 4.47
CA GLY A 292 1.99 -1.37 3.24
C GLY A 292 1.27 -0.81 2.00
N LEU A 293 0.07 -0.24 2.14
CA LEU A 293 -0.60 0.43 1.04
C LEU A 293 -0.01 1.81 0.78
N ASP A 294 0.25 2.09 -0.49
CA ASP A 294 0.51 3.43 -0.98
C ASP A 294 -0.82 4.19 -1.10
N ILE A 295 -1.30 4.66 0.03
CA ILE A 295 -2.46 5.54 0.11
C ILE A 295 -1.93 6.96 0.25
N PRO A 296 -2.43 7.92 -0.54
CA PRO A 296 -2.12 9.34 -0.33
C PRO A 296 -2.40 9.73 1.11
N GLU A 297 -1.75 10.77 1.56
CA GLU A 297 -2.03 11.32 2.87
C GLU A 297 -3.51 11.73 2.98
N MET A 298 -4.18 11.22 4.00
CA MET A 298 -5.60 11.46 4.23
C MET A 298 -5.80 12.56 5.24
N LYS A 299 -6.77 13.44 4.98
CA LYS A 299 -7.21 14.41 6.00
C LYS A 299 -7.99 13.72 7.12
N HIS A 300 -8.72 12.65 6.79
CA HIS A 300 -9.64 11.98 7.70
C HIS A 300 -9.36 10.49 7.78
N VAL A 301 -9.15 10.02 9.00
CA VAL A 301 -9.10 8.59 9.36
C VAL A 301 -10.23 8.31 10.34
N ILE A 302 -11.03 7.28 10.06
CA ILE A 302 -12.20 6.94 10.87
C ILE A 302 -12.05 5.53 11.42
N HIS A 303 -11.99 5.40 12.73
CA HIS A 303 -12.05 4.13 13.43
C HIS A 303 -13.54 3.77 13.65
N TYR A 304 -14.16 3.13 12.66
CA TYR A 304 -15.54 2.64 12.78
C TYR A 304 -15.64 1.53 13.84
N HIS A 305 -14.60 0.69 13.92
CA HIS A 305 -14.35 -0.17 15.05
C HIS A 305 -13.03 0.26 15.73
N PRO A 306 -12.97 0.32 17.07
CA PRO A 306 -11.72 0.57 17.77
C PRO A 306 -10.69 -0.51 17.39
N SER A 307 -9.42 -0.14 17.33
CA SER A 307 -8.34 -1.09 17.12
C SER A 307 -8.18 -2.02 18.32
N ALA A 308 -7.67 -3.23 18.09
CA ALA A 308 -7.45 -4.19 19.16
C ALA A 308 -6.27 -3.81 20.05
N THR A 309 -5.28 -3.12 19.50
CA THR A 309 -4.05 -2.70 20.17
C THR A 309 -3.76 -1.22 19.93
N GLU A 310 -2.93 -0.64 20.79
CA GLU A 310 -2.40 0.71 20.64
C GLU A 310 -1.55 0.86 19.37
N ASP A 311 -0.70 -0.11 19.07
CA ASP A 311 0.11 -0.14 17.85
C ASP A 311 -0.75 -0.05 16.58
N GLU A 312 -1.86 -0.78 16.53
CA GLU A 312 -2.81 -0.67 15.42
C GLU A 312 -3.43 0.73 15.35
N PHE A 313 -3.76 1.33 16.50
CA PHE A 313 -4.28 2.69 16.57
C PHE A 313 -3.29 3.71 16.01
N ILE A 314 -2.04 3.62 16.41
CA ILE A 314 -0.94 4.48 15.93
C ILE A 314 -0.74 4.28 14.42
N HIS A 315 -0.77 3.05 13.92
CA HIS A 315 -0.62 2.74 12.50
C HIS A 315 -1.78 3.25 11.64
N ARG A 316 -3.03 3.18 12.13
CA ARG A 316 -4.20 3.77 11.47
C ARG A 316 -4.05 5.29 11.38
N ASN A 317 -3.72 5.93 12.50
CA ASN A 317 -3.48 7.36 12.57
C ASN A 317 -2.30 7.80 11.72
N GLY A 318 -1.30 6.92 11.53
CA GLY A 318 -0.19 7.15 10.60
C GLY A 318 -0.57 7.28 9.13
N ARG A 319 -1.86 7.15 8.76
CA ARG A 319 -2.37 7.45 7.41
C ARG A 319 -2.78 8.91 7.25
N THR A 320 -2.80 9.68 8.33
CA THR A 320 -3.05 11.12 8.35
C THR A 320 -1.93 11.84 9.11
N ALA A 321 -1.86 13.16 9.01
CA ALA A 321 -0.88 14.01 9.70
C ALA A 321 0.58 13.54 9.52
N ARG A 322 0.99 13.25 8.28
CA ARG A 322 2.42 12.97 7.96
C ARG A 322 3.17 14.28 7.76
N MET A 323 4.44 14.33 8.18
CA MET A 323 5.43 15.39 7.89
C MET A 323 4.82 16.75 7.50
N HIS A 324 4.40 17.57 8.46
CA HIS A 324 3.88 18.95 8.26
C HIS A 324 2.42 19.11 7.80
N ALA A 325 1.63 18.04 7.64
CA ALA A 325 0.22 18.15 7.32
C ALA A 325 -0.64 17.93 8.58
N SER A 326 -1.76 18.65 8.67
CA SER A 326 -2.76 18.45 9.70
C SER A 326 -3.80 17.41 9.26
N GLY A 327 -4.25 16.57 10.18
CA GLY A 327 -5.29 15.60 9.91
C GLY A 327 -6.14 15.29 11.13
N THR A 328 -7.31 14.70 10.89
CA THR A 328 -8.24 14.36 11.97
C THR A 328 -8.53 12.86 11.97
N ALA A 329 -8.35 12.24 13.12
CA ALA A 329 -8.79 10.89 13.39
C ALA A 329 -10.07 10.92 14.23
N TYR A 330 -11.04 10.09 13.83
CA TYR A 330 -12.33 9.97 14.51
C TYR A 330 -12.47 8.56 15.07
N LEU A 331 -12.81 8.44 16.34
CA LEU A 331 -13.15 7.17 16.97
C LEU A 331 -14.66 7.13 17.22
N ILE A 332 -15.37 6.18 16.61
CA ILE A 332 -16.81 6.01 16.81
C ILE A 332 -17.04 4.86 17.80
N LEU A 333 -17.59 5.18 18.98
CA LEU A 333 -17.97 4.20 19.99
C LEU A 333 -19.49 4.21 20.19
N HIS A 334 -20.08 3.05 20.47
CA HIS A 334 -21.42 2.99 21.03
C HIS A 334 -21.39 3.47 22.50
N LYS A 335 -22.45 4.06 22.98
CA LYS A 335 -22.53 4.61 24.35
C LYS A 335 -22.19 3.61 25.47
N ASP A 336 -22.49 2.32 25.25
CA ASP A 336 -22.17 1.24 26.20
C ASP A 336 -20.82 0.58 25.90
N GLU A 337 -20.12 1.00 24.84
CA GLU A 337 -18.81 0.45 24.45
C GLU A 337 -17.71 1.10 25.30
N LYS A 338 -16.88 0.26 25.92
CA LYS A 338 -15.79 0.76 26.76
C LYS A 338 -14.74 1.44 25.89
N ARG A 339 -14.37 2.66 26.28
CA ARG A 339 -13.24 3.36 25.65
C ARG A 339 -11.95 2.55 25.82
N PRO A 340 -11.18 2.34 24.75
CA PRO A 340 -9.87 1.68 24.84
C PRO A 340 -8.92 2.44 25.77
N ALA A 341 -8.07 1.70 26.50
CA ALA A 341 -7.15 2.30 27.48
C ALA A 341 -6.08 3.21 26.85
N TYR A 342 -5.78 3.01 25.55
CA TYR A 342 -4.83 3.84 24.80
C TYR A 342 -5.44 5.18 24.30
N VAL A 343 -6.71 5.45 24.59
CA VAL A 343 -7.36 6.71 24.23
C VAL A 343 -7.49 7.55 25.49
N GLU A 344 -6.87 8.72 25.49
CA GLU A 344 -6.85 9.63 26.63
C GLU A 344 -8.25 10.04 27.09
N GLU A 345 -8.38 10.32 28.40
CA GLU A 345 -9.64 10.78 28.98
C GLU A 345 -10.05 12.17 28.50
N THR A 346 -9.09 12.98 28.15
CA THR A 346 -9.24 14.37 27.71
C THR A 346 -9.61 14.53 26.24
N ILE A 347 -9.85 13.42 25.53
CA ILE A 347 -10.22 13.46 24.11
C ILE A 347 -11.45 14.33 23.85
N GLU A 348 -11.39 15.19 22.84
CA GLU A 348 -12.51 16.01 22.39
C GLU A 348 -13.69 15.14 21.95
N VAL A 349 -14.86 15.31 22.57
CA VAL A 349 -16.09 14.65 22.13
C VAL A 349 -16.77 15.53 21.11
N MET A 350 -16.96 15.00 19.90
CA MET A 350 -17.62 15.66 18.79
C MET A 350 -19.03 15.13 18.62
N GLU A 351 -20.02 16.03 18.59
CA GLU A 351 -21.38 15.69 18.22
C GLU A 351 -21.55 15.74 16.69
N VAL A 352 -22.20 14.74 16.14
CA VAL A 352 -22.48 14.65 14.71
C VAL A 352 -23.99 14.76 14.49
N THR A 353 -24.41 15.81 13.79
CA THR A 353 -25.83 16.06 13.52
C THR A 353 -26.29 15.45 12.21
N ALA A 354 -27.58 15.13 12.09
CA ALA A 354 -28.17 14.43 10.96
C ALA A 354 -28.51 15.34 9.75
N ASN A 355 -28.23 16.64 9.79
CA ASN A 355 -28.77 17.61 8.83
C ASN A 355 -27.76 18.10 7.78
N HIS A 356 -26.71 17.35 7.52
CA HIS A 356 -25.75 17.69 6.47
C HIS A 356 -26.19 17.17 5.11
N PRO A 357 -25.90 17.88 4.01
CA PRO A 357 -26.18 17.41 2.67
C PRO A 357 -25.37 16.15 2.36
N LEU A 358 -25.88 15.31 1.47
CA LEU A 358 -25.12 14.14 0.98
C LEU A 358 -23.77 14.58 0.43
N PRO A 359 -22.72 13.75 0.60
CA PRO A 359 -21.44 13.99 -0.03
C PRO A 359 -21.60 14.12 -1.53
N THR A 360 -20.99 15.13 -2.14
CA THR A 360 -21.00 15.31 -3.59
C THR A 360 -20.29 14.14 -4.27
N PRO A 361 -20.83 13.63 -5.39
CA PRO A 361 -20.13 12.60 -6.16
C PRO A 361 -18.73 13.03 -6.57
N PRO A 362 -17.78 12.11 -6.69
CA PRO A 362 -16.43 12.41 -7.17
C PRO A 362 -16.41 13.10 -8.52
N VAL A 363 -15.48 14.02 -8.72
CA VAL A 363 -15.28 14.76 -9.97
C VAL A 363 -14.83 13.84 -11.11
N TYR A 364 -14.11 12.77 -10.76
CA TYR A 364 -13.55 11.79 -11.69
C TYR A 364 -14.29 10.45 -11.60
N ALA A 365 -14.32 9.74 -12.74
CA ALA A 365 -14.64 8.34 -12.86
C ALA A 365 -13.42 7.59 -13.44
N THR A 366 -13.26 6.32 -13.14
CA THR A 366 -12.13 5.55 -13.66
C THR A 366 -12.55 4.72 -14.86
N LEU A 367 -11.86 4.89 -15.99
CA LEU A 367 -11.91 3.96 -17.12
C LEU A 367 -10.91 2.82 -16.90
N TYR A 368 -11.36 1.59 -17.14
CA TYR A 368 -10.53 0.41 -17.27
C TYR A 368 -10.30 0.11 -18.74
N ILE A 369 -9.05 -0.18 -19.12
CA ILE A 369 -8.64 -0.56 -20.48
C ILE A 369 -7.98 -1.93 -20.38
N ASN A 370 -8.49 -2.93 -21.13
CA ASN A 370 -7.89 -4.26 -21.21
C ASN A 370 -6.66 -4.25 -22.14
N GLY A 371 -5.64 -3.51 -21.73
CA GLY A 371 -4.38 -3.36 -22.44
C GLY A 371 -3.38 -2.57 -21.61
N GLY A 372 -2.11 -2.96 -21.64
CA GLY A 372 -1.07 -2.37 -20.81
C GLY A 372 0.31 -2.42 -21.48
N LYS A 373 1.38 -2.39 -20.66
CA LYS A 373 2.78 -2.36 -21.12
C LYS A 373 3.13 -3.53 -22.06
N LYS A 374 2.62 -4.73 -21.78
CA LYS A 374 2.82 -5.93 -22.63
C LYS A 374 2.13 -5.80 -23.99
N ASN A 375 1.12 -4.94 -24.10
CA ASN A 375 0.49 -4.55 -25.35
C ASN A 375 1.16 -3.33 -26.00
N LYS A 376 2.30 -2.88 -25.47
CA LYS A 376 3.04 -1.69 -25.90
C LYS A 376 2.22 -0.38 -25.77
N LEU A 377 1.30 -0.35 -24.80
CA LEU A 377 0.59 0.87 -24.43
C LEU A 377 1.39 1.65 -23.37
N ASN A 378 1.39 2.95 -23.51
CA ASN A 378 1.93 3.90 -22.55
C ASN A 378 0.94 5.04 -22.26
N LYS A 379 1.27 5.91 -21.33
CA LYS A 379 0.41 7.03 -20.94
C LYS A 379 0.10 7.98 -22.10
N VAL A 380 1.08 8.24 -22.96
CA VAL A 380 0.93 9.17 -24.12
C VAL A 380 -0.06 8.60 -25.14
N ASP A 381 0.02 7.28 -25.43
CA ASP A 381 -0.92 6.62 -26.32
C ASP A 381 -2.38 6.75 -25.83
N ILE A 382 -2.58 6.58 -24.52
CA ILE A 382 -3.91 6.66 -23.89
C ILE A 382 -4.42 8.10 -23.92
N VAL A 383 -3.60 9.09 -23.56
CA VAL A 383 -3.98 10.50 -23.61
C VAL A 383 -4.34 10.89 -25.04
N GLY A 384 -3.48 10.56 -26.03
CA GLY A 384 -3.75 10.87 -27.43
C GLY A 384 -5.05 10.25 -27.94
N PHE A 385 -5.33 9.00 -27.57
CA PHE A 385 -6.58 8.32 -27.93
C PHE A 385 -7.81 8.99 -27.31
N LEU A 386 -7.78 9.30 -26.03
CA LEU A 386 -8.90 9.94 -25.33
C LEU A 386 -9.13 11.38 -25.82
N ALA A 387 -8.07 12.12 -26.12
CA ALA A 387 -8.20 13.46 -26.67
C ALA A 387 -8.79 13.43 -28.09
N GLN A 388 -8.27 12.59 -28.99
CA GLN A 388 -8.68 12.58 -30.39
C GLN A 388 -10.02 11.87 -30.61
N LYS A 389 -10.22 10.70 -30.01
CA LYS A 389 -11.40 9.84 -30.20
C LYS A 389 -12.45 10.03 -29.11
N GLY A 390 -12.02 10.21 -27.88
CA GLY A 390 -12.89 10.51 -26.75
C GLY A 390 -13.37 11.96 -26.69
N LYS A 391 -12.76 12.86 -27.47
CA LYS A 391 -13.02 14.31 -27.47
C LYS A 391 -12.85 14.95 -26.08
N LEU A 392 -11.81 14.54 -25.38
CA LEU A 392 -11.46 15.07 -24.06
C LEU A 392 -10.38 16.15 -24.18
N GLU A 393 -10.48 17.14 -23.33
CA GLU A 393 -9.44 18.12 -23.10
C GLU A 393 -8.47 17.63 -22.03
N LYS A 394 -7.32 18.30 -21.90
CA LYS A 394 -6.27 17.89 -20.94
C LYS A 394 -6.79 17.90 -19.50
N GLU A 395 -7.62 18.85 -19.16
CA GLU A 395 -8.24 19.06 -17.84
C GLU A 395 -9.29 18.00 -17.50
N ASP A 396 -9.78 17.26 -18.49
CA ASP A 396 -10.73 16.17 -18.29
C ASP A 396 -10.03 14.84 -17.94
N ILE A 397 -8.72 14.75 -18.13
CA ILE A 397 -7.93 13.54 -17.93
C ILE A 397 -7.07 13.72 -16.67
N GLY A 398 -7.35 12.90 -15.67
CA GLY A 398 -6.59 12.86 -14.42
C GLY A 398 -5.49 11.81 -14.44
N LEU A 399 -5.27 11.13 -13.29
CA LEU A 399 -4.22 10.15 -13.11
C LEU A 399 -4.38 8.96 -14.05
N ILE A 400 -3.26 8.57 -14.69
CA ILE A 400 -3.18 7.39 -15.56
C ILE A 400 -2.20 6.39 -14.95
N GLU A 401 -2.66 5.16 -14.72
CA GLU A 401 -1.83 4.02 -14.33
C GLU A 401 -1.81 2.96 -15.44
N VAL A 402 -0.61 2.62 -15.94
CA VAL A 402 -0.42 1.57 -16.94
C VAL A 402 0.26 0.38 -16.30
N LYS A 403 -0.47 -0.72 -16.19
CA LYS A 403 0.01 -2.01 -15.68
C LYS A 403 0.51 -2.88 -16.84
N ASP A 404 0.88 -4.13 -16.58
CA ASP A 404 1.38 -5.03 -17.61
C ASP A 404 0.32 -5.38 -18.65
N PHE A 405 -0.89 -5.72 -18.22
CA PHE A 405 -1.98 -6.17 -19.09
C PHE A 405 -3.23 -5.30 -19.07
N SER A 406 -3.25 -4.26 -18.25
CA SER A 406 -4.38 -3.35 -18.08
C SER A 406 -3.91 -1.92 -17.89
N SER A 407 -4.81 -0.97 -18.10
CA SER A 407 -4.57 0.44 -17.78
C SER A 407 -5.82 1.06 -17.17
N PHE A 408 -5.61 2.07 -16.35
CA PHE A 408 -6.66 2.80 -15.66
C PHE A 408 -6.46 4.29 -15.87
N VAL A 409 -7.55 4.99 -16.12
CA VAL A 409 -7.53 6.43 -16.40
C VAL A 409 -8.64 7.12 -15.65
N ALA A 410 -8.31 8.12 -14.85
CA ALA A 410 -9.31 9.02 -14.31
C ALA A 410 -9.79 9.96 -15.43
N VAL A 411 -11.09 10.03 -15.62
CA VAL A 411 -11.73 10.96 -16.57
C VAL A 411 -12.83 11.72 -15.85
N ARG A 412 -13.13 12.93 -16.29
CA ARG A 412 -14.21 13.73 -15.70
C ARG A 412 -15.53 12.97 -15.75
N ALA A 413 -16.14 12.73 -14.58
CA ALA A 413 -17.32 11.86 -14.42
C ALA A 413 -18.50 12.30 -15.30
N SER A 414 -18.74 13.60 -15.44
CA SER A 414 -19.81 14.15 -16.28
C SER A 414 -19.67 13.82 -17.78
N LYS A 415 -18.46 13.46 -18.23
CA LYS A 415 -18.17 13.11 -19.63
C LYS A 415 -18.09 11.58 -19.86
N LEU A 416 -18.20 10.75 -18.83
CA LEU A 416 -18.00 9.31 -18.91
C LEU A 416 -18.84 8.63 -19.99
N ASN A 417 -20.15 8.86 -20.00
CA ASN A 417 -21.06 8.22 -20.96
C ASN A 417 -20.78 8.67 -22.41
N SER A 418 -20.45 9.94 -22.62
CA SER A 418 -20.09 10.44 -23.95
C SER A 418 -18.77 9.87 -24.44
N ILE A 419 -17.78 9.73 -23.54
CA ILE A 419 -16.50 9.08 -23.85
C ILE A 419 -16.73 7.64 -24.30
N LEU A 420 -17.41 6.82 -23.48
CA LEU A 420 -17.68 5.42 -23.79
C LEU A 420 -18.41 5.23 -25.11
N THR A 421 -19.33 6.14 -25.44
CA THR A 421 -20.03 6.14 -26.72
C THR A 421 -19.08 6.46 -27.87
N ASN A 422 -18.28 7.52 -27.76
CA ASN A 422 -17.36 7.96 -28.81
C ASN A 422 -16.27 6.95 -29.16
N ILE A 423 -15.76 6.22 -28.14
CA ILE A 423 -14.64 5.28 -28.30
C ILE A 423 -15.05 3.83 -28.55
N LYS A 424 -16.35 3.51 -28.53
CA LYS A 424 -16.87 2.14 -28.57
C LYS A 424 -16.30 1.27 -29.70
N ASP A 425 -16.13 1.85 -30.88
CA ASP A 425 -15.65 1.13 -32.07
C ASP A 425 -14.26 1.57 -32.54
N GLU A 426 -13.63 2.46 -31.78
CA GLU A 426 -12.34 3.05 -32.13
C GLU A 426 -11.17 2.12 -31.77
N LYS A 427 -10.09 2.25 -32.54
CA LYS A 427 -8.84 1.51 -32.35
C LYS A 427 -7.76 2.39 -31.75
N MET A 428 -7.07 1.90 -30.73
CA MET A 428 -5.85 2.53 -30.18
C MET A 428 -4.63 1.75 -30.69
N LYS A 429 -3.70 2.43 -31.37
CA LYS A 429 -2.54 1.79 -32.04
C LYS A 429 -2.92 0.59 -32.95
N GLY A 430 -3.99 0.73 -33.70
CA GLY A 430 -4.45 -0.30 -34.64
C GLY A 430 -5.21 -1.48 -34.01
N LYS A 431 -5.33 -1.55 -32.67
CA LYS A 431 -6.05 -2.61 -31.94
C LYS A 431 -7.28 -2.07 -31.25
N LYS A 432 -8.34 -2.89 -31.19
CA LYS A 432 -9.52 -2.61 -30.38
C LYS A 432 -9.30 -3.18 -28.98
N TYR A 433 -9.49 -2.36 -27.95
CA TYR A 433 -9.41 -2.75 -26.56
C TYR A 433 -10.80 -2.69 -25.94
N LYS A 434 -11.08 -3.56 -24.99
CA LYS A 434 -12.27 -3.43 -24.14
C LYS A 434 -12.01 -2.27 -23.19
N ILE A 435 -12.87 -1.24 -23.26
CA ILE A 435 -12.82 -0.07 -22.39
C ILE A 435 -14.19 0.05 -21.72
N GLU A 436 -14.19 0.11 -20.41
CA GLU A 436 -15.39 0.19 -19.59
C GLU A 436 -15.12 1.01 -18.34
N GLU A 437 -16.17 1.40 -17.63
CA GLU A 437 -16.02 1.97 -16.31
C GLU A 437 -15.45 0.90 -15.35
N ALA A 438 -14.43 1.26 -14.59
CA ALA A 438 -13.87 0.39 -13.58
C ALA A 438 -14.85 0.27 -12.41
N SER A 439 -15.63 -0.81 -12.37
CA SER A 439 -16.44 -1.16 -11.20
C SER A 439 -15.72 -2.20 -10.36
N THR A 440 -15.73 -2.05 -9.04
CA THR A 440 -15.36 -3.15 -8.14
C THR A 440 -16.50 -4.16 -8.18
N ARG A 441 -16.23 -5.37 -8.66
CA ARG A 441 -17.22 -6.43 -8.67
C ARG A 441 -17.47 -6.86 -7.23
N ILE A 442 -18.63 -6.52 -6.70
CA ILE A 442 -19.14 -7.18 -5.51
C ILE A 442 -19.51 -8.59 -5.97
N VAL A 443 -18.68 -9.57 -5.65
CA VAL A 443 -19.07 -10.98 -5.80
C VAL A 443 -20.04 -11.24 -4.65
N VAL A 444 -21.31 -10.96 -4.88
CA VAL A 444 -22.37 -11.55 -4.09
C VAL A 444 -22.24 -13.06 -4.32
N LYS A 445 -21.62 -13.76 -3.39
CA LYS A 445 -21.72 -15.21 -3.34
C LYS A 445 -23.19 -15.54 -3.11
N GLU A 446 -23.93 -15.71 -4.20
CA GLU A 446 -25.19 -16.41 -4.14
C GLU A 446 -24.93 -17.71 -3.40
N LYS A 447 -25.45 -17.80 -2.18
CA LYS A 447 -25.59 -19.07 -1.48
C LYS A 447 -26.45 -19.96 -2.39
N GLN A 448 -25.80 -20.80 -3.19
CA GLN A 448 -26.48 -21.95 -3.76
C GLN A 448 -26.97 -22.79 -2.57
N GLU A 449 -28.20 -22.55 -2.17
CA GLU A 449 -28.98 -23.50 -1.38
C GLU A 449 -28.99 -24.80 -2.15
N ARG A 450 -28.15 -25.73 -1.70
CA ARG A 450 -28.31 -27.14 -2.07
C ARG A 450 -29.66 -27.56 -1.54
N ARG A 451 -30.69 -27.44 -2.35
CA ARG A 451 -31.90 -28.24 -2.18
C ARG A 451 -31.48 -29.71 -2.29
N LYS A 452 -31.31 -30.34 -1.13
CA LYS A 452 -31.41 -31.79 -1.04
C LYS A 452 -32.86 -32.12 -1.40
N THR A 453 -33.05 -32.55 -2.59
CA THR A 453 -34.23 -33.33 -2.95
C THR A 453 -33.98 -34.77 -2.58
N ARG A 454 -34.97 -35.34 -1.93
CA ARG A 454 -35.09 -36.74 -1.51
C ARG A 454 -34.77 -37.73 -2.62
#